data_e2f598d650b68df5b7a5a31090b873b6
#
_entry.id   e2f598d650b68df5b7a5a31090b873b6
#
_cell.length_a   1.000
_cell.length_b   1.000
_cell.length_c   1.000
_cell.angle_alpha   90.00
_cell.angle_beta   90.00
_cell.angle_gamma   90.00
#
_symmetry.space_group_name_H-M   'P 1'
#
loop_
_entity.id
_entity.type
_entity.pdbx_description
1 polymer ?
#
loop_
_entity_poly.entity_id
_entity_poly.type
_entity_poly.pdbx_seq_one_letter_code
_entity_poly.pdbx_strand_id
1 'polypeptide(L)' 'ARRVDRMLPLLSEQELTYYKRGRNAHVHQIPKNATREQYAKATGLECLFGALYLAGRVERLNELFFATMEEPHAL' A
#
# COMPACT_ATOMS: atom_id res chain seq x y z
N ALA A 1 -5.15 7.28 -3.20
CA ALA A 1 -3.81 7.77 -2.91
C ALA A 1 -3.73 8.41 -1.54
N ARG A 2 -4.77 9.11 -1.15
CA ARG A 2 -4.79 9.79 0.14
C ARG A 2 -4.68 8.81 1.31
N ARG A 3 -5.33 7.66 1.18
CA ARG A 3 -5.27 6.63 2.22
C ARG A 3 -3.90 6.01 2.34
N VAL A 4 -3.24 5.83 1.20
CA VAL A 4 -1.88 5.32 1.19
C VAL A 4 -0.95 6.28 1.91
N ASP A 5 -1.12 7.56 1.68
CA ASP A 5 -0.28 8.58 2.28
C ASP A 5 -0.40 8.58 3.81
N ARG A 6 -1.58 8.24 4.33
CA ARG A 6 -1.77 8.10 5.77
C ARG A 6 -1.03 6.90 6.33
N MET A 7 -0.98 5.84 5.57
CA MET A 7 -0.37 4.59 6.02
C MET A 7 1.15 4.66 6.01
N LEU A 8 1.73 5.34 5.04
CA LEU A 8 3.18 5.33 4.84
C LEU A 8 3.98 5.64 6.10
N PRO A 9 3.62 6.66 6.91
CA PRO A 9 4.38 6.95 8.12
C PRO A 9 4.32 5.85 9.17
N LEU A 10 3.39 4.92 9.05
CA LEU A 10 3.22 3.84 10.01
C LEU A 10 4.06 2.61 9.68
N LEU A 11 4.64 2.58 8.50
CA LEU A 11 5.38 1.40 8.04
C LEU A 11 6.75 1.29 8.71
N SER A 12 7.12 0.05 9.05
CA SER A 12 8.49 -0.23 9.46
C SER A 12 9.39 -0.15 8.23
N GLU A 13 10.70 -0.18 8.47
CA GLU A 13 11.66 -0.14 7.36
C GLU A 13 11.45 -1.31 6.39
N GLN A 14 11.22 -2.50 6.93
CA GLN A 14 11.01 -3.66 6.09
C GLN A 14 9.73 -3.54 5.29
N GLU A 15 8.67 -3.07 5.93
CA GLU A 15 7.39 -2.87 5.26
C GLU A 15 7.52 -1.84 4.15
N LEU A 16 8.23 -0.77 4.43
CA LEU A 16 8.46 0.27 3.43
C LEU A 16 9.24 -0.28 2.24
N THR A 17 10.18 -1.19 2.49
CA THR A 17 10.93 -1.83 1.41
C THR A 17 10.00 -2.61 0.49
N TYR A 18 9.06 -3.37 1.05
CA TYR A 18 8.10 -4.10 0.23
C TYR A 18 7.24 -3.16 -0.60
N TYR A 19 6.78 -2.08 0.04
CA TYR A 19 5.98 -1.09 -0.66
C TYR A 19 6.74 -0.48 -1.83
N LYS A 20 7.98 -0.08 -1.60
CA LYS A 20 8.80 0.54 -2.64
C LYS A 20 9.08 -0.41 -3.80
N ARG A 21 9.28 -1.69 -3.52
CA ARG A 21 9.49 -2.68 -4.57
C ARG A 21 8.28 -2.75 -5.48
N GLY A 22 7.09 -2.80 -4.90
CA GLY A 22 5.87 -2.83 -5.70
C GLY A 22 5.67 -1.54 -6.46
N ARG A 23 5.93 -0.41 -5.81
CA ARG A 23 5.76 0.88 -6.45
C ARG A 23 6.65 1.03 -7.69
N ASN A 24 7.84 0.45 -7.65
CA ASN A 24 8.81 0.60 -8.73
C ASN A 24 8.69 -0.47 -9.80
N ALA A 25 7.82 -1.46 -9.60
CA ALA A 25 7.65 -2.54 -10.56
C ALA A 25 6.58 -2.17 -11.59
N HIS A 26 6.72 -2.73 -12.80
CA HIS A 26 5.68 -2.68 -13.84
C HIS A 26 5.16 -1.29 -14.20
N VAL A 27 6.00 -0.28 -14.07
CA VAL A 27 5.57 1.10 -14.39
C VAL A 27 5.22 1.27 -15.86
N HIS A 28 5.62 0.35 -16.72
CA HIS A 28 5.36 0.43 -18.15
C HIS A 28 4.01 -0.16 -18.56
N GLN A 29 3.27 -0.74 -17.64
CA GLN A 29 1.98 -1.38 -17.94
C GLN A 29 0.82 -0.64 -17.29
N ILE A 30 0.88 0.67 -17.30
CA ILE A 30 -0.11 1.50 -16.62
C ILE A 30 -1.42 1.51 -17.41
N PRO A 31 -2.55 1.23 -16.75
CA PRO A 31 -3.86 1.31 -17.42
C PRO A 31 -4.14 2.73 -17.91
N LYS A 32 -4.95 2.81 -18.97
CA LYS A 32 -5.26 4.10 -19.58
C LYS A 32 -5.87 5.11 -18.62
N ASN A 33 -6.71 4.65 -17.72
CA ASN A 33 -7.48 5.54 -16.85
C ASN A 33 -6.81 5.83 -15.52
N ALA A 34 -5.57 5.42 -15.36
CA ALA A 34 -4.83 5.63 -14.11
C ALA A 34 -3.60 6.47 -14.38
N THR A 35 -3.27 7.35 -13.46
CA THR A 35 -2.00 8.06 -13.54
C THR A 35 -0.89 7.11 -13.13
N ARG A 36 0.33 7.45 -13.55
CA ARG A 36 1.50 6.66 -13.16
C ARG A 36 1.61 6.59 -11.63
N GLU A 37 1.40 7.71 -10.97
CA GLU A 37 1.49 7.77 -9.52
C GLU A 37 0.45 6.89 -8.83
N GLN A 38 -0.79 6.95 -9.29
CA GLN A 38 -1.85 6.14 -8.72
C GLN A 38 -1.57 4.66 -8.90
N TYR A 39 -1.14 4.29 -10.08
CA TYR A 39 -0.82 2.89 -10.37
C TYR A 39 0.34 2.41 -9.51
N ALA A 40 1.38 3.22 -9.38
CA ALA A 40 2.54 2.86 -8.59
C ALA A 40 2.17 2.66 -7.12
N LYS A 41 1.34 3.52 -6.57
CA LYS A 41 0.90 3.40 -5.19
C LYS A 41 0.07 2.14 -4.98
N ALA A 42 -0.83 1.83 -5.92
CA ALA A 42 -1.64 0.62 -5.82
C ALA A 42 -0.77 -0.62 -5.87
N THR A 43 0.20 -0.65 -6.77
CA THR A 43 1.12 -1.79 -6.89
C THR A 43 1.97 -1.94 -5.64
N GLY A 44 2.38 -0.82 -5.05
CA GLY A 44 3.12 -0.85 -3.80
C GLY A 44 2.32 -1.46 -2.68
N LEU A 45 1.04 -1.08 -2.57
CA LEU A 45 0.15 -1.64 -1.56
C LEU A 45 -0.05 -3.13 -1.75
N GLU A 46 -0.25 -3.57 -2.98
CA GLU A 46 -0.43 -4.98 -3.26
C GLU A 46 0.81 -5.79 -2.85
N CYS A 47 1.98 -5.27 -3.14
CA CYS A 47 3.22 -5.94 -2.78
C CYS A 47 3.39 -6.02 -1.27
N LEU A 48 3.13 -4.92 -0.58
CA LEU A 48 3.23 -4.87 0.88
C LEU A 48 2.25 -5.84 1.54
N PHE A 49 0.99 -5.75 1.15
CA PHE A 49 -0.04 -6.59 1.76
C PHE A 49 0.19 -8.06 1.44
N GLY A 50 0.61 -8.36 0.22
CA GLY A 50 0.93 -9.73 -0.16
C GLY A 50 2.07 -10.29 0.67
N ALA A 51 3.12 -9.50 0.90
CA ALA A 51 4.25 -9.92 1.70
C ALA A 51 3.84 -10.20 3.14
N LEU A 52 3.02 -9.33 3.72
CA LEU A 52 2.54 -9.52 5.09
C LEU A 52 1.66 -10.77 5.20
N TYR A 53 0.82 -10.98 4.23
CA TYR A 53 -0.05 -12.15 4.22
C TYR A 53 0.76 -13.44 4.16
N LEU A 54 1.73 -13.49 3.26
CA LEU A 54 2.56 -14.68 3.08
C LEU A 54 3.43 -14.94 4.31
N ALA A 55 3.79 -13.90 5.03
CA ALA A 55 4.55 -14.02 6.26
C ALA A 55 3.68 -14.39 7.47
N GLY A 56 2.38 -14.51 7.28
CA GLY A 56 1.46 -14.83 8.35
C GLY A 56 1.16 -13.69 9.30
N ARG A 57 1.47 -12.46 8.90
CA ARG A 57 1.30 -11.29 9.76
C ARG A 57 -0.07 -10.65 9.53
N VAL A 58 -1.11 -11.42 9.76
CA VAL A 58 -2.47 -10.97 9.48
C VAL A 58 -2.90 -9.83 10.40
N GLU A 59 -2.47 -9.86 11.65
CA GLU A 59 -2.82 -8.77 12.57
C GLU A 59 -2.22 -7.45 12.10
N ARG A 60 -0.98 -7.47 11.66
CA ARG A 60 -0.34 -6.26 11.13
C ARG A 60 -1.03 -5.78 9.86
N LEU A 61 -1.40 -6.72 9.02
CA LEU A 61 -2.13 -6.41 7.79
C LEU A 61 -3.43 -5.68 8.13
N ASN A 62 -4.16 -6.18 9.11
CA ASN A 62 -5.41 -5.56 9.54
C ASN A 62 -5.19 -4.17 10.12
N GLU A 63 -4.14 -3.99 10.92
CA GLU A 63 -3.81 -2.67 11.45
C GLU A 63 -3.62 -1.64 10.34
N LEU A 64 -2.84 -2.01 9.34
CA LEU A 64 -2.57 -1.10 8.24
C LEU A 64 -3.82 -0.86 7.41
N PHE A 65 -4.60 -1.90 7.20
CA PHE A 65 -5.85 -1.77 6.46
C PHE A 65 -6.80 -0.80 7.15
N PHE A 66 -6.96 -0.95 8.47
CA PHE A 66 -7.80 -0.03 9.23
C PHE A 66 -7.29 1.40 9.17
N ALA A 67 -5.97 1.57 9.19
CA ALA A 67 -5.40 2.90 9.09
C ALA A 67 -5.77 3.57 7.77
N THR A 68 -5.81 2.80 6.68
CA THR A 68 -6.20 3.36 5.38
C THR A 68 -7.68 3.63 5.28
N MET A 69 -8.49 2.88 6.01
CA MET A 69 -9.94 3.01 5.96
C MET A 69 -10.48 4.07 6.91
N GLU A 70 -9.72 4.43 7.90
CA GLU A 70 -10.16 5.37 8.92
C GLU A 70 -10.30 6.76 8.34
N GLU A 71 -11.49 7.32 8.46
CA GLU A 71 -11.79 8.65 7.96
C GLU A 71 -12.40 9.47 9.08
N PRO A 72 -11.95 10.72 9.29
CA PRO A 72 -12.47 11.55 10.37
C PRO A 72 -13.97 11.79 10.28
N HIS A 73 -14.49 11.75 9.08
CA HIS A 73 -15.92 12.03 8.84
C HIS A 73 -16.71 10.79 8.51
N ALA A 74 -16.16 9.65 8.73
CA ALA A 74 -16.75 8.37 8.32
C ALA A 74 -17.90 7.93 9.22
N LEU A 75 -18.54 8.84 9.82
CA LEU A 75 -19.65 8.53 10.74
C LEU A 75 -20.98 8.78 10.09
#